data_5151d9a082819bdadb7e35d7c1044c3c
#
_entry.id   5151d9a082819bdadb7e35d7c1044c3c
#
_cell.length_a   1.000
_cell.length_b   1.000
_cell.length_c   1.000
_cell.angle_alpha   90.00
_cell.angle_beta   90.00
_cell.angle_gamma   90.00
#
_symmetry.space_group_name_H-M   'P 1'
#
loop_
_entity.id
_entity.type
_entity.pdbx_description
1 polymer ?
#
loop_
_entity_poly.entity_id
_entity_poly.type
_entity_poly.pdbx_seq_one_letter_code
_entity_poly.pdbx_strand_id
1 'polypeptide(L)'
;MNEGIHMKTAMKCVWMGVLLALAMPVFADDTQTTYCKIQGQLAETTLIGRYLGKSQTDAMQVVVRATDGMDDAFEQNIFIMLMGEIVDGVYERELMAEPEQHEAEFLAEARGLGKTVHDNCMQMDVKQVLKTMREGYHP
;
A
#
# COMPACT_ATOMS: atom_id res chain seq x y z
N MET A 1 -14.50 6.36 27.23
CA MET A 1 -13.56 5.24 27.40
C MET A 1 -13.81 4.05 26.46
N ASN A 2 -15.04 3.80 26.05
CA ASN A 2 -15.32 2.68 25.12
C ASN A 2 -15.05 2.98 23.63
N GLU A 3 -14.96 4.24 23.22
CA GLU A 3 -14.78 4.63 21.81
C GLU A 3 -13.39 4.23 21.25
N GLY A 4 -12.33 4.35 22.07
CA GLY A 4 -10.98 3.97 21.63
C GLY A 4 -10.78 2.48 21.36
N ILE A 5 -11.58 1.61 21.99
CA ILE A 5 -11.51 0.15 21.77
C ILE A 5 -12.16 -0.22 20.44
N HIS A 6 -13.28 0.42 20.09
CA HIS A 6 -13.98 0.19 18.82
C HIS A 6 -13.16 0.65 17.61
N MET A 7 -12.50 1.81 17.71
CA MET A 7 -11.63 2.33 16.67
C MET A 7 -10.46 1.37 16.37
N LYS A 8 -9.74 0.92 17.39
CA LYS A 8 -8.63 -0.01 17.23
C LYS A 8 -9.05 -1.35 16.61
N THR A 9 -10.26 -1.82 16.91
CA THR A 9 -10.79 -3.07 16.35
C THR A 9 -11.18 -2.90 14.88
N ALA A 10 -11.88 -1.82 14.52
CA ALA A 10 -12.25 -1.53 13.14
C ALA A 10 -11.02 -1.31 12.25
N MET A 11 -10.00 -0.57 12.74
CA MET A 11 -8.75 -0.37 12.01
C MET A 11 -7.92 -1.66 11.86
N LYS A 12 -7.93 -2.55 12.86
CA LYS A 12 -7.30 -3.87 12.74
C LYS A 12 -7.95 -4.73 11.65
N CYS A 13 -9.27 -4.69 11.52
CA CYS A 13 -9.98 -5.39 10.44
C CYS A 13 -9.61 -4.85 9.06
N VAL A 14 -9.48 -3.53 8.91
CA VAL A 14 -9.04 -2.89 7.66
C VAL A 14 -7.60 -3.31 7.31
N TRP A 15 -6.70 -3.34 8.30
CA TRP A 15 -5.32 -3.79 8.11
C TRP A 15 -5.26 -5.26 7.64
N MET A 16 -6.05 -6.14 8.26
CA MET A 16 -6.13 -7.55 7.87
C MET A 16 -6.75 -7.74 6.47
N GLY A 17 -7.75 -6.94 6.13
CA GLY A 17 -8.40 -6.98 4.81
C GLY A 17 -7.44 -6.63 3.66
N VAL A 18 -6.50 -5.73 3.90
CA VAL A 18 -5.47 -5.36 2.90
C VAL A 18 -4.39 -6.43 2.76
N LEU A 19 -4.01 -7.08 3.84
CA LEU A 19 -3.11 -8.24 3.76
C LEU A 19 -3.66 -9.31 2.80
N LEU A 20 -4.97 -9.53 2.82
CA LEU A 20 -5.65 -10.46 1.91
C LEU A 20 -5.71 -9.95 0.47
N ALA A 21 -5.91 -8.64 0.27
CA ALA A 21 -5.96 -8.04 -1.07
C ALA A 21 -4.59 -8.02 -1.75
N LEU A 22 -3.50 -7.82 -1.00
CA LEU A 22 -2.13 -7.87 -1.52
C LEU A 22 -1.65 -9.30 -1.82
N ALA A 23 -2.28 -10.32 -1.24
CA ALA A 23 -1.98 -11.72 -1.51
C ALA A 23 -2.58 -12.25 -2.83
N MET A 24 -3.37 -11.44 -3.55
CA MET A 24 -3.91 -11.83 -4.85
C MET A 24 -2.86 -11.72 -5.94
N PRO A 25 -2.69 -12.76 -6.80
CA PRO A 25 -1.74 -12.68 -7.91
C PRO A 25 -2.11 -11.55 -8.88
N VAL A 26 -1.11 -10.76 -9.27
CA VAL A 26 -1.22 -9.63 -10.21
C VAL A 26 -1.23 -10.16 -11.66
N PHE A 27 -2.14 -11.08 -11.98
CA PHE A 27 -2.23 -11.69 -13.31
C PHE A 27 -3.58 -11.35 -13.95
N ALA A 28 -3.77 -10.11 -14.40
CA ALA A 28 -4.93 -9.76 -15.18
C ALA A 28 -4.49 -9.04 -16.45
N ASP A 29 -5.32 -9.11 -17.49
CA ASP A 29 -5.15 -8.40 -18.76
C ASP A 29 -5.04 -6.87 -18.59
N ASP A 30 -5.35 -6.35 -17.40
CA ASP A 30 -5.23 -4.95 -17.01
C ASP A 30 -4.19 -4.76 -15.89
N THR A 31 -2.92 -4.94 -16.24
CA THR A 31 -1.78 -4.76 -15.33
C THR A 31 -1.77 -3.37 -14.69
N GLN A 32 -2.08 -2.33 -15.45
CA GLN A 32 -2.06 -0.95 -14.93
C GLN A 32 -3.12 -0.74 -13.85
N THR A 33 -4.37 -1.09 -14.11
CA THR A 33 -5.46 -0.95 -13.13
C THR A 33 -5.16 -1.74 -11.86
N THR A 34 -4.64 -2.95 -11.99
CA THR A 34 -4.30 -3.79 -10.85
C THR A 34 -3.16 -3.19 -10.01
N TYR A 35 -2.06 -2.77 -10.64
CA TYR A 35 -0.95 -2.11 -9.95
C TYR A 35 -1.39 -0.83 -9.23
N CYS A 36 -2.13 0.01 -9.92
CA CYS A 36 -2.58 1.30 -9.35
C CYS A 36 -3.57 1.10 -8.21
N LYS A 37 -4.45 0.10 -8.30
CA LYS A 37 -5.34 -0.28 -7.20
C LYS A 37 -4.55 -0.73 -5.97
N ILE A 38 -3.56 -1.60 -6.16
CA ILE A 38 -2.70 -2.09 -5.07
C ILE A 38 -1.95 -0.93 -4.43
N GLN A 39 -1.35 -0.04 -5.22
CA GLN A 39 -0.63 1.12 -4.69
C GLN A 39 -1.53 2.03 -3.86
N GLY A 40 -2.73 2.33 -4.33
CA GLY A 40 -3.70 3.14 -3.60
C GLY A 40 -4.14 2.49 -2.30
N GLN A 41 -4.45 1.21 -2.32
CA GLN A 41 -4.82 0.45 -1.12
C GLN A 41 -3.67 0.36 -0.12
N LEU A 42 -2.45 0.14 -0.60
CA LEU A 42 -1.26 0.09 0.25
C LEU A 42 -1.01 1.44 0.94
N ALA A 43 -1.11 2.56 0.21
CA ALA A 43 -0.95 3.89 0.79
C ALA A 43 -1.97 4.17 1.89
N GLU A 44 -3.26 3.91 1.63
CA GLU A 44 -4.34 4.08 2.61
C GLU A 44 -4.08 3.28 3.88
N THR A 45 -3.80 2.01 3.72
CA THR A 45 -3.68 1.10 4.86
C THR A 45 -2.35 1.20 5.58
N THR A 46 -1.29 1.58 4.90
CA THR A 46 -0.01 1.90 5.56
C THR A 46 -0.16 3.13 6.47
N LEU A 47 -0.89 4.15 6.02
CA LEU A 47 -1.18 5.31 6.87
C LEU A 47 -2.03 4.93 8.09
N ILE A 48 -3.07 4.13 7.89
CA ILE A 48 -3.87 3.59 9.00
C ILE A 48 -3.00 2.77 9.96
N GLY A 49 -2.17 1.88 9.43
CA GLY A 49 -1.26 1.06 10.22
C GLY A 49 -0.28 1.91 11.04
N ARG A 50 0.25 2.97 10.45
CA ARG A 50 1.14 3.90 11.14
C ARG A 50 0.45 4.59 12.32
N TYR A 51 -0.80 5.02 12.17
CA TYR A 51 -1.60 5.55 13.28
C TYR A 51 -1.88 4.50 14.37
N LEU A 52 -1.91 3.23 14.02
CA LEU A 52 -2.03 2.11 14.98
C LEU A 52 -0.71 1.71 15.62
N GLY A 53 0.38 2.42 15.35
CA GLY A 53 1.70 2.14 15.90
C GLY A 53 2.47 1.04 15.18
N LYS A 54 2.06 0.66 13.95
CA LYS A 54 2.84 -0.24 13.12
C LYS A 54 4.09 0.45 12.62
N SER A 55 5.22 -0.28 12.62
CA SER A 55 6.48 0.22 12.12
C SER A 55 6.56 0.15 10.59
N GLN A 56 7.49 0.92 10.02
CA GLN A 56 7.81 0.82 8.59
C GLN A 56 8.24 -0.60 8.20
N THR A 57 8.99 -1.27 9.08
CA THR A 57 9.38 -2.67 8.88
C THR A 57 8.17 -3.59 8.80
N ASP A 58 7.16 -3.42 9.66
CA ASP A 58 5.92 -4.19 9.60
C ASP A 58 5.21 -4.00 8.25
N ALA A 59 5.13 -2.76 7.75
CA ALA A 59 4.54 -2.46 6.46
C ALA A 59 5.33 -3.10 5.30
N MET A 60 6.66 -3.04 5.34
CA MET A 60 7.51 -3.68 4.33
C MET A 60 7.41 -5.20 4.35
N GLN A 61 7.23 -5.82 5.50
CA GLN A 61 6.98 -7.27 5.58
C GLN A 61 5.69 -7.67 4.87
N VAL A 62 4.66 -6.84 4.89
CA VAL A 62 3.42 -7.05 4.13
C VAL A 62 3.73 -7.07 2.63
N VAL A 63 4.50 -6.09 2.15
CA VAL A 63 4.91 -6.01 0.74
C VAL A 63 5.70 -7.25 0.32
N VAL A 64 6.68 -7.66 1.10
CA VAL A 64 7.51 -8.84 0.80
C VAL A 64 6.66 -10.12 0.75
N ARG A 65 5.77 -10.32 1.73
CA ARG A 65 4.88 -11.49 1.73
C ARG A 65 3.93 -11.54 0.55
N ALA A 66 3.53 -10.39 0.01
CA ALA A 66 2.68 -10.34 -1.18
C ALA A 66 3.36 -10.92 -2.42
N THR A 67 4.68 -11.07 -2.41
CA THR A 67 5.45 -11.67 -3.51
C THR A 67 5.63 -13.18 -3.40
N ASP A 68 5.22 -13.81 -2.29
CA ASP A 68 5.47 -15.24 -2.03
C ASP A 68 4.92 -16.19 -3.11
N GLY A 69 3.90 -15.76 -3.86
CA GLY A 69 3.33 -16.54 -4.96
C GLY A 69 3.84 -16.17 -6.35
N MET A 70 4.82 -15.27 -6.45
CA MET A 70 5.39 -14.85 -7.73
C MET A 70 6.59 -15.72 -8.10
N ASP A 71 6.58 -16.30 -9.30
CA ASP A 71 7.66 -17.17 -9.77
C ASP A 71 8.80 -16.38 -10.44
N ASP A 72 8.52 -15.19 -10.95
CA ASP A 72 9.49 -14.34 -11.67
C ASP A 72 10.22 -13.40 -10.71
N ALA A 73 11.53 -13.62 -10.56
CA ALA A 73 12.38 -12.81 -9.67
C ALA A 73 12.42 -11.32 -10.06
N PHE A 74 12.31 -10.99 -11.35
CA PHE A 74 12.19 -9.60 -11.79
C PHE A 74 10.89 -8.98 -11.27
N GLU A 75 9.77 -9.66 -11.46
CA GLU A 75 8.46 -9.16 -11.00
C GLU A 75 8.42 -8.98 -9.49
N GLN A 76 8.99 -9.92 -8.72
CA GLN A 76 9.14 -9.79 -7.26
C GLN A 76 9.91 -8.53 -6.89
N ASN A 77 11.09 -8.34 -7.48
CA ASN A 77 11.97 -7.21 -7.15
C ASN A 77 11.34 -5.86 -7.52
N ILE A 78 10.71 -5.77 -8.69
CA ILE A 78 10.03 -4.54 -9.12
C ILE A 78 8.83 -4.24 -8.23
N PHE A 79 8.04 -5.26 -7.88
CA PHE A 79 6.91 -5.09 -6.97
C PHE A 79 7.39 -4.56 -5.61
N ILE A 80 8.40 -5.19 -5.01
CA ILE A 80 8.96 -4.76 -3.71
C ILE A 80 9.47 -3.31 -3.80
N MET A 81 10.17 -2.96 -4.87
CA MET A 81 10.70 -1.61 -5.07
C MET A 81 9.58 -0.58 -5.18
N LEU A 82 8.61 -0.79 -6.07
CA LEU A 82 7.53 0.16 -6.30
C LEU A 82 6.61 0.32 -5.08
N MET A 83 6.31 -0.78 -4.41
CA MET A 83 5.48 -0.75 -3.19
C MET A 83 6.27 -0.21 -2.00
N GLY A 84 7.58 -0.46 -1.94
CA GLY A 84 8.47 0.11 -0.94
C GLY A 84 8.50 1.63 -0.96
N GLU A 85 8.55 2.25 -2.14
CA GLU A 85 8.47 3.71 -2.29
C GLU A 85 7.16 4.29 -1.73
N ILE A 86 6.04 3.57 -1.89
CA ILE A 86 4.77 3.98 -1.29
C ILE A 86 4.84 3.94 0.24
N VAL A 87 5.38 2.86 0.79
CA VAL A 87 5.56 2.72 2.25
C VAL A 87 6.47 3.84 2.79
N ASP A 88 7.61 4.06 2.15
CA ASP A 88 8.56 5.11 2.54
C ASP A 88 7.89 6.49 2.53
N GLY A 89 7.21 6.83 1.46
CA GLY A 89 6.48 8.09 1.34
C GLY A 89 5.41 8.28 2.42
N VAL A 90 4.73 7.22 2.84
CA VAL A 90 3.76 7.30 3.94
C VAL A 90 4.47 7.57 5.27
N TYR A 91 5.64 6.96 5.53
CA TYR A 91 6.37 7.15 6.77
C TYR A 91 7.13 8.47 6.86
N GLU A 92 7.39 9.13 5.74
CA GLU A 92 7.94 10.49 5.68
C GLU A 92 6.91 11.59 5.96
N ARG A 93 5.61 11.27 5.88
CA ARG A 93 4.55 12.26 6.12
C ARG A 93 4.46 12.65 7.59
N GLU A 94 4.11 13.91 7.82
CA GLU A 94 3.67 14.35 9.15
C GLU A 94 2.32 13.73 9.51
N LEU A 95 2.20 13.24 10.73
CA LEU A 95 0.96 12.65 11.23
C LEU A 95 0.05 13.73 11.85
N MET A 96 -1.26 13.51 11.68
CA MET A 96 -2.29 14.28 12.39
C MET A 96 -2.10 14.13 13.90
N ALA A 97 -2.21 15.23 14.64
CA ALA A 97 -2.19 15.20 16.08
C ALA A 97 -3.52 14.60 16.61
N GLU A 98 -3.42 13.82 17.69
CA GLU A 98 -4.57 13.26 18.41
C GLU A 98 -5.59 12.54 17.51
N PRO A 99 -5.17 11.55 16.71
CA PRO A 99 -6.05 10.88 15.74
C PRO A 99 -7.26 10.22 16.39
N GLU A 100 -7.16 9.84 17.67
CA GLU A 100 -8.28 9.25 18.43
C GLU A 100 -9.45 10.22 18.63
N GLN A 101 -9.19 11.53 18.59
CA GLN A 101 -10.22 12.57 18.71
C GLN A 101 -10.81 12.97 17.36
N HIS A 102 -10.15 12.61 16.27
CA HIS A 102 -10.46 13.01 14.89
C HIS A 102 -10.56 11.81 13.94
N GLU A 103 -11.17 10.71 14.38
CA GLU A 103 -11.22 9.45 13.63
C GLU A 103 -11.76 9.62 12.21
N ALA A 104 -12.88 10.35 12.04
CA ALA A 104 -13.49 10.53 10.72
C ALA A 104 -12.58 11.32 9.76
N GLU A 105 -11.90 12.35 10.28
CA GLU A 105 -10.96 13.17 9.50
C GLU A 105 -9.73 12.36 9.11
N PHE A 106 -9.18 11.59 10.02
CA PHE A 106 -8.05 10.71 9.78
C PHE A 106 -8.36 9.62 8.75
N LEU A 107 -9.52 8.97 8.84
CA LEU A 107 -9.93 7.98 7.84
C LEU A 107 -10.18 8.62 6.47
N ALA A 108 -10.69 9.86 6.44
CA ALA A 108 -10.83 10.63 5.20
C ALA A 108 -9.46 10.99 4.60
N GLU A 109 -8.48 11.36 5.43
CA GLU A 109 -7.09 11.61 5.00
C GLU A 109 -6.47 10.36 4.39
N ALA A 110 -6.60 9.21 5.06
CA ALA A 110 -6.06 7.94 4.57
C ALA A 110 -6.68 7.54 3.21
N ARG A 111 -7.99 7.66 3.07
CA ARG A 111 -8.69 7.41 1.80
C ARG A 111 -8.28 8.41 0.71
N GLY A 112 -8.14 9.67 1.06
CA GLY A 112 -7.66 10.72 0.14
C GLY A 112 -6.25 10.44 -0.35
N LEU A 113 -5.36 9.99 0.52
CA LEU A 113 -4.00 9.57 0.13
C LEU A 113 -4.05 8.38 -0.83
N GLY A 114 -4.82 7.35 -0.51
CA GLY A 114 -4.98 6.17 -1.37
C GLY A 114 -5.51 6.54 -2.75
N LYS A 115 -6.51 7.42 -2.81
CA LYS A 115 -7.03 7.93 -4.08
C LYS A 115 -5.99 8.71 -4.88
N THR A 116 -5.24 9.60 -4.23
CA THR A 116 -4.19 10.38 -4.88
C THR A 116 -3.11 9.48 -5.48
N VAL A 117 -2.64 8.50 -4.72
CA VAL A 117 -1.64 7.53 -5.19
C VAL A 117 -2.17 6.72 -6.37
N HIS A 118 -3.40 6.21 -6.27
CA HIS A 118 -4.06 5.51 -7.36
C HIS A 118 -4.16 6.38 -8.63
N ASP A 119 -4.66 7.60 -8.51
CA ASP A 119 -4.89 8.50 -9.64
C ASP A 119 -3.57 8.91 -10.31
N ASN A 120 -2.52 9.17 -9.53
CA ASN A 120 -1.18 9.45 -10.04
C ASN A 120 -0.61 8.25 -10.81
N CYS A 121 -0.78 7.05 -10.27
CA CYS A 121 -0.38 5.81 -10.94
C CYS A 121 -1.13 5.63 -12.28
N MET A 122 -2.43 5.91 -12.33
CA MET A 122 -3.24 5.79 -13.56
C MET A 122 -2.81 6.77 -14.66
N GLN A 123 -2.12 7.86 -14.32
CA GLN A 123 -1.54 8.80 -15.29
C GLN A 123 -0.21 8.31 -15.88
N MET A 124 0.42 7.31 -15.28
CA MET A 124 1.66 6.70 -15.77
C MET A 124 1.33 5.54 -16.72
N ASP A 125 2.19 5.29 -17.68
CA ASP A 125 2.13 4.05 -18.49
C ASP A 125 2.93 2.95 -17.76
N VAL A 126 2.27 2.26 -16.85
CA VAL A 126 2.87 1.21 -16.02
C VAL A 126 3.46 0.08 -16.90
N LYS A 127 2.79 -0.30 -17.96
CA LYS A 127 3.29 -1.34 -18.89
C LYS A 127 4.60 -0.94 -19.55
N GLN A 128 4.70 0.32 -19.98
CA GLN A 128 5.93 0.84 -20.58
C GLN A 128 7.05 0.94 -19.54
N VAL A 129 6.75 1.38 -18.31
CA VAL A 129 7.71 1.43 -17.21
C VAL A 129 8.26 0.04 -16.93
N LEU A 130 7.38 -0.95 -16.74
CA LEU A 130 7.78 -2.35 -16.49
C LEU A 130 8.61 -2.94 -17.65
N LYS A 131 8.25 -2.65 -18.89
CA LYS A 131 9.00 -3.06 -20.06
C LYS A 131 10.41 -2.48 -20.05
N THR A 132 10.54 -1.18 -19.83
CA THR A 132 11.84 -0.49 -19.78
C THR A 132 12.73 -1.04 -18.67
N MET A 133 12.15 -1.29 -17.50
CA MET A 133 12.87 -1.86 -16.36
C MET A 133 13.33 -3.29 -16.65
N ARG A 134 12.50 -4.10 -17.30
CA ARG A 134 12.86 -5.48 -17.70
C ARG A 134 14.00 -5.51 -18.70
N GLU A 135 14.01 -4.61 -19.67
CA GLU A 135 15.09 -4.50 -20.66
C GLU A 135 16.44 -4.12 -20.02
N GLY A 136 16.41 -3.35 -18.92
CA GLY A 136 17.60 -2.98 -18.13
C GLY A 136 17.97 -3.97 -17.02
N TYR A 137 17.16 -4.99 -16.77
CA TYR A 137 17.39 -5.97 -15.72
C TYR A 137 18.42 -7.02 -16.12
N HIS A 138 19.52 -7.04 -15.38
CA HIS A 138 20.56 -8.06 -15.49
C HIS A 138 20.67 -8.78 -14.14
N PRO A 139 20.23 -10.04 -14.05
CA PRO A 139 20.32 -10.82 -12.81
C PRO A 139 21.76 -11.12 -12.42
#